data_2bc23511cee78feacf5ae46af1fa2550
#
_entry.id   2bc23511cee78feacf5ae46af1fa2550
#
_cell.length_a   1.000
_cell.length_b   1.000
_cell.length_c   1.000
_cell.angle_alpha   90.00
_cell.angle_beta   90.00
_cell.angle_gamma   90.00
#
_symmetry.space_group_name_H-M   'P 1'
#
loop_
_entity.id
_entity.type
_entity.pdbx_description
1 polymer ?
#
loop_
_entity_poly.entity_id
_entity_poly.type
_entity_poly.pdbx_seq_one_letter_code
_entity_poly.pdbx_strand_id
1 'polypeptide(L)'
;MRDRRRHLAGFSVAALLALAVTPAAGSASQGLSDAVPSLASPAQKPFIVPKPRPTEARGRPTDDPDPNRNAYTVPQAPRSPACSAHFCVHWVEEGLDAPKLTDSDGDGIPDYVERVLRVAEHVHRVENDELGWREPKSDGHKGGGNGKTDVYLSQIGGELFGYAAPDSDQETKEHPLPRRLYGYLVLDNDYSPFEFPQTTQLHDLEVTIAHEYNHILQFGYDAYQDPWFAESSAVWMEDQVYNGIDDYLRYVGRWVHRFDTPLTASSIKEYGSAVWNEWLAHRYGIPIVRKAWARAIHTRPGGFSVNAYEAAIRAAGPSDLSHDFTRFAAAVAEWRTGKGFRESQLYPDMPRQGSLPLNGKHLTRLLNHTTFTMLGVAARSGKAVVVRAVAPEGTASGLALVGRLGSEKQGATVTRIDFRQNGGRLVARLPDPARFSRITAVVVNADARASGFSARRLDWSYLTDQLPFEISGRVIR
;
A
#
# COMPACT_ATOMS: atom_id res chain seq x y z
N MET A 1 -8.15 -44.69 36.48
CA MET A 1 -8.87 -43.66 35.70
C MET A 1 -7.88 -42.63 35.26
N ARG A 2 -7.60 -42.55 33.94
CA ARG A 2 -6.47 -41.85 33.37
C ARG A 2 -6.81 -40.40 33.05
N ASP A 3 -6.14 -39.51 33.72
CA ASP A 3 -6.17 -38.07 33.50
C ASP A 3 -5.46 -37.75 32.16
N ARG A 4 -6.17 -37.17 31.18
CA ARG A 4 -5.60 -36.69 29.92
C ARG A 4 -5.57 -35.16 29.98
N ARG A 5 -4.51 -34.63 30.52
CA ARG A 5 -4.12 -33.21 30.32
C ARG A 5 -3.71 -33.05 28.85
N ARG A 6 -4.52 -32.33 28.09
CA ARG A 6 -4.12 -31.83 26.76
C ARG A 6 -3.33 -30.54 26.95
N HIS A 7 -2.04 -30.64 26.72
CA HIS A 7 -1.20 -29.49 26.51
C HIS A 7 -1.61 -28.84 25.20
N LEU A 8 -2.12 -27.63 25.25
CA LEU A 8 -2.21 -26.72 24.11
C LEU A 8 -0.79 -26.14 23.94
N ALA A 9 -0.08 -26.68 22.98
CA ALA A 9 1.19 -26.12 22.53
C ALA A 9 0.90 -24.83 21.79
N GLY A 10 1.40 -23.73 22.30
CA GLY A 10 1.49 -22.47 21.55
C GLY A 10 2.41 -22.66 20.37
N PHE A 11 1.90 -22.62 19.16
CA PHE A 11 2.70 -22.61 17.95
C PHE A 11 3.17 -21.20 17.66
N SER A 12 4.39 -20.89 18.06
CA SER A 12 5.14 -19.77 17.51
C SER A 12 5.54 -20.15 16.07
N VAL A 13 4.88 -19.61 15.09
CA VAL A 13 5.31 -19.72 13.69
C VAL A 13 6.15 -18.49 13.37
N ALA A 14 7.43 -18.55 13.70
CA ALA A 14 8.44 -17.69 13.12
C ALA A 14 8.79 -18.25 11.73
N ALA A 15 8.22 -17.69 10.68
CA ALA A 15 8.65 -17.95 9.32
C ALA A 15 9.39 -16.73 8.78
N LEU A 16 10.69 -16.64 9.12
CA LEU A 16 11.66 -15.84 8.37
C LEU A 16 11.89 -16.52 7.02
N LEU A 17 11.32 -16.00 5.95
CA LEU A 17 11.76 -16.31 4.60
C LEU A 17 12.76 -15.23 4.16
N ALA A 18 14.02 -15.44 4.51
CA ALA A 18 15.15 -14.80 3.85
C ALA A 18 15.36 -15.50 2.50
N LEU A 19 14.95 -14.90 1.41
CA LEU A 19 15.32 -15.31 0.06
C LEU A 19 16.70 -14.71 -0.24
N ALA A 20 17.73 -15.52 -0.01
CA ALA A 20 19.07 -15.26 -0.53
C ALA A 20 19.06 -15.49 -2.05
N VAL A 21 19.20 -14.43 -2.83
CA VAL A 21 19.46 -14.53 -4.27
C VAL A 21 20.97 -14.57 -4.47
N THR A 22 21.51 -15.73 -4.79
CA THR A 22 22.89 -15.88 -5.29
C THR A 22 22.96 -15.43 -6.76
N PRO A 23 23.94 -14.63 -7.18
CA PRO A 23 24.14 -14.31 -8.58
C PRO A 23 24.82 -15.46 -9.31
N ALA A 24 24.17 -15.97 -10.35
CA ALA A 24 24.81 -16.85 -11.33
C ALA A 24 25.70 -16.05 -12.25
N ALA A 25 26.96 -16.43 -12.34
CA ALA A 25 27.92 -15.90 -13.30
C ALA A 25 27.59 -16.43 -14.72
N GLY A 26 27.39 -15.52 -15.65
CA GLY A 26 27.20 -15.80 -17.06
C GLY A 26 28.07 -14.85 -17.92
N SER A 27 28.85 -15.46 -18.77
CA SER A 27 29.95 -14.94 -19.61
C SER A 27 29.58 -13.81 -20.56
N ALA A 28 30.60 -12.98 -20.82
CA ALA A 28 30.62 -11.82 -21.71
C ALA A 28 30.45 -12.18 -23.20
N SER A 29 29.70 -11.34 -23.93
CA SER A 29 29.92 -11.10 -25.35
C SER A 29 29.93 -9.59 -25.60
N GLN A 30 31.00 -9.11 -26.16
CA GLN A 30 31.25 -7.70 -26.53
C GLN A 30 30.41 -7.31 -27.75
N GLY A 31 29.71 -6.19 -27.64
CA GLY A 31 29.12 -5.49 -28.76
C GLY A 31 29.12 -3.98 -28.46
N LEU A 32 29.93 -3.24 -29.19
CA LEU A 32 30.00 -1.78 -29.14
C LEU A 32 28.70 -1.17 -29.66
N SER A 33 28.09 -0.30 -28.89
CA SER A 33 27.12 0.68 -29.36
C SER A 33 27.11 1.89 -28.42
N ASP A 34 27.04 3.04 -29.01
CA ASP A 34 27.24 4.38 -28.51
C ASP A 34 26.48 4.73 -27.23
N ALA A 35 27.21 5.20 -26.23
CA ALA A 35 26.68 5.56 -24.92
C ALA A 35 26.09 6.97 -24.93
N VAL A 36 24.78 7.05 -24.72
CA VAL A 36 24.14 8.21 -24.12
C VAL A 36 24.28 8.05 -22.60
N PRO A 37 24.75 9.03 -21.83
CA PRO A 37 24.88 8.87 -20.40
C PRO A 37 23.47 8.81 -19.77
N SER A 38 23.05 7.62 -19.39
CA SER A 38 21.95 7.40 -18.49
C SER A 38 22.36 7.91 -17.11
N LEU A 39 21.63 8.88 -16.58
CA LEU A 39 21.65 9.19 -15.16
C LEU A 39 21.14 7.95 -14.42
N ALA A 40 22.06 7.06 -14.07
CA ALA A 40 21.78 5.93 -13.22
C ALA A 40 21.40 6.47 -11.84
N SER A 41 20.14 6.32 -11.47
CA SER A 41 19.73 6.44 -10.07
C SER A 41 20.60 5.49 -9.23
N PRO A 42 21.15 5.94 -8.09
CA PRO A 42 21.92 5.07 -7.21
C PRO A 42 21.06 3.86 -6.86
N ALA A 43 21.65 2.66 -6.88
CA ALA A 43 20.99 1.43 -6.52
C ALA A 43 20.43 1.54 -5.10
N GLN A 44 19.13 1.74 -4.97
CA GLN A 44 18.44 1.76 -3.70
C GLN A 44 18.55 0.37 -3.09
N LYS A 45 19.13 0.27 -1.89
CA LYS A 45 19.03 -0.94 -1.08
C LYS A 45 17.55 -1.30 -0.91
N PRO A 46 17.18 -2.58 -0.92
CA PRO A 46 15.79 -2.95 -0.68
C PRO A 46 15.39 -2.50 0.72
N PHE A 47 14.46 -1.57 0.78
CA PHE A 47 13.82 -1.14 2.01
C PHE A 47 12.90 -2.27 2.46
N ILE A 48 13.25 -2.94 3.55
CA ILE A 48 12.39 -3.93 4.19
C ILE A 48 11.72 -3.21 5.35
N VAL A 49 10.49 -2.77 5.17
CA VAL A 49 9.65 -2.42 6.30
C VAL A 49 9.24 -3.75 6.96
N PRO A 50 9.66 -4.03 8.19
CA PRO A 50 9.14 -5.18 8.91
C PRO A 50 7.64 -4.94 9.11
N LYS A 51 6.83 -5.89 8.70
CA LYS A 51 5.39 -5.84 8.92
C LYS A 51 5.10 -6.13 10.38
N PRO A 52 4.53 -5.22 11.13
CA PRO A 52 3.78 -5.64 12.31
C PRO A 52 2.54 -6.36 11.78
N ARG A 53 2.53 -7.67 11.87
CA ARG A 53 1.27 -8.41 11.74
C ARG A 53 0.45 -8.07 12.98
N PRO A 54 -0.87 -7.87 12.89
CA PRO A 54 -1.73 -7.73 14.06
C PRO A 54 -1.60 -8.89 15.06
N THR A 55 -1.02 -10.02 14.63
CA THR A 55 -0.75 -11.21 15.45
C THR A 55 0.61 -11.18 16.16
N GLU A 56 1.47 -10.20 15.88
CA GLU A 56 2.73 -9.99 16.61
C GLU A 56 2.55 -8.82 17.59
N ALA A 57 1.63 -9.01 18.54
CA ALA A 57 1.51 -8.10 19.66
C ALA A 57 2.86 -8.06 20.38
N ARG A 58 3.52 -6.91 20.33
CA ARG A 58 4.75 -6.64 21.06
C ARG A 58 4.40 -5.98 22.38
N GLY A 59 5.22 -6.16 23.38
CA GLY A 59 5.17 -5.34 24.59
C GLY A 59 5.55 -3.89 24.26
N ARG A 60 5.04 -2.94 25.03
CA ARG A 60 5.52 -1.56 24.97
C ARG A 60 7.00 -1.53 25.39
N PRO A 61 7.84 -0.66 24.85
CA PRO A 61 9.24 -0.57 25.26
C PRO A 61 9.48 -0.41 26.77
N THR A 62 8.50 0.10 27.50
CA THR A 62 8.52 0.23 28.95
C THR A 62 8.13 -1.04 29.71
N ASP A 63 7.41 -1.96 29.10
CA ASP A 63 6.74 -3.08 29.75
C ASP A 63 7.17 -4.44 29.21
N ASP A 64 7.98 -4.47 28.14
CA ASP A 64 8.44 -5.71 27.52
C ASP A 64 9.56 -6.34 28.35
N PRO A 65 9.37 -7.53 28.90
CA PRO A 65 10.43 -8.22 29.64
C PRO A 65 11.51 -8.83 28.74
N ASP A 66 11.35 -8.80 27.41
CA ASP A 66 12.31 -9.37 26.46
C ASP A 66 13.24 -8.28 25.90
N PRO A 67 14.49 -8.20 26.36
CA PRO A 67 15.47 -7.21 25.91
C PRO A 67 15.82 -7.31 24.41
N ASN A 68 15.39 -8.37 23.74
CA ASN A 68 15.59 -8.54 22.29
C ASN A 68 14.44 -7.93 21.44
N ARG A 69 13.47 -7.28 22.06
CA ARG A 69 12.25 -6.80 21.43
C ARG A 69 11.99 -5.30 21.56
N ASN A 70 13.01 -4.48 21.47
CA ASN A 70 12.92 -3.02 21.62
C ASN A 70 12.50 -2.54 23.03
N ALA A 71 12.71 -3.37 24.07
CA ALA A 71 12.54 -2.91 25.45
C ALA A 71 13.63 -1.91 25.80
N TYR A 72 13.26 -0.86 26.51
CA TYR A 72 14.24 0.06 27.09
C TYR A 72 15.15 -0.69 28.06
N THR A 73 16.47 -0.54 27.89
CA THR A 73 17.49 -1.15 28.75
C THR A 73 17.85 -0.26 29.95
N VAL A 74 17.36 0.97 29.95
CA VAL A 74 17.57 1.98 31.01
C VAL A 74 16.23 2.60 31.39
N PRO A 75 16.13 3.21 32.60
CA PRO A 75 14.91 3.89 33.02
C PRO A 75 14.52 5.03 32.06
N GLN A 76 13.23 5.30 31.95
CA GLN A 76 12.74 6.48 31.29
C GLN A 76 13.30 7.75 31.94
N ALA A 77 13.43 8.81 31.14
CA ALA A 77 13.81 10.14 31.61
C ALA A 77 12.85 10.64 32.69
N PRO A 78 13.32 11.46 33.63
CA PRO A 78 12.49 11.98 34.76
C PRO A 78 11.25 12.77 34.28
N ARG A 79 11.30 13.36 33.10
CA ARG A 79 10.20 14.11 32.48
C ARG A 79 9.40 13.28 31.45
N SER A 80 9.78 12.00 31.23
CA SER A 80 9.07 11.09 30.35
C SER A 80 7.88 10.45 31.07
N PRO A 81 6.68 10.36 30.42
CA PRO A 81 6.39 10.91 29.11
C PRO A 81 6.06 12.41 29.14
N ALA A 82 6.43 13.13 28.07
CA ALA A 82 5.89 14.44 27.78
C ALA A 82 4.60 14.29 26.95
N CYS A 83 3.55 15.01 27.34
CA CYS A 83 2.24 14.84 26.73
C CYS A 83 1.69 16.15 26.14
N SER A 84 1.10 16.05 24.96
CA SER A 84 0.27 17.08 24.31
C SER A 84 -1.22 16.81 24.53
N ALA A 85 -2.10 17.32 23.66
CA ALA A 85 -3.54 17.07 23.75
C ALA A 85 -3.91 15.60 23.53
N HIS A 86 -3.27 14.93 22.52
CA HIS A 86 -3.66 13.60 22.07
C HIS A 86 -2.56 12.55 22.20
N PHE A 87 -1.30 12.95 22.43
CA PHE A 87 -0.15 12.07 22.46
C PHE A 87 0.67 12.18 23.72
N CYS A 88 1.36 11.10 24.09
CA CYS A 88 2.43 11.09 25.09
C CYS A 88 3.68 10.48 24.46
N VAL A 89 4.81 11.21 24.48
CA VAL A 89 6.09 10.74 23.96
C VAL A 89 6.97 10.27 25.08
N HIS A 90 7.47 9.04 24.97
CA HIS A 90 8.36 8.37 25.91
C HIS A 90 9.78 8.35 25.38
N TRP A 91 10.76 8.61 26.24
CA TRP A 91 12.18 8.57 25.90
C TRP A 91 13.05 8.21 27.09
N VAL A 92 14.30 7.90 26.81
CA VAL A 92 15.37 7.68 27.78
C VAL A 92 16.47 8.73 27.59
N GLU A 93 17.32 8.96 28.59
CA GLU A 93 18.42 9.92 28.52
C GLU A 93 19.79 9.26 28.27
N GLU A 94 19.85 7.94 28.31
CA GLU A 94 21.09 7.17 28.17
C GLU A 94 20.90 6.00 27.21
N GLY A 95 22.01 5.49 26.68
CA GLY A 95 22.00 4.33 25.80
C GLY A 95 21.69 4.67 24.34
N LEU A 96 21.46 3.61 23.55
CA LEU A 96 21.22 3.75 22.09
C LEU A 96 19.85 4.35 21.78
N ASP A 97 18.88 4.15 22.65
CA ASP A 97 17.51 4.62 22.47
C ASP A 97 17.33 6.10 22.78
N ALA A 98 18.35 6.75 23.38
CA ALA A 98 18.26 8.16 23.72
C ALA A 98 18.17 9.04 22.47
N PRO A 99 17.16 9.93 22.36
CA PRO A 99 17.12 10.94 21.33
C PRO A 99 18.19 12.01 21.55
N LYS A 100 18.30 12.96 20.63
CA LYS A 100 19.12 14.14 20.87
C LYS A 100 18.53 14.95 22.04
N LEU A 101 19.32 15.08 23.13
CA LEU A 101 18.90 15.69 24.40
C LEU A 101 19.08 17.22 24.45
N THR A 102 19.25 17.91 23.31
CA THR A 102 19.28 19.38 23.30
C THR A 102 17.92 19.89 23.79
N ASP A 103 17.96 20.76 24.79
CA ASP A 103 16.81 21.44 25.39
C ASP A 103 17.13 22.96 25.36
N SER A 104 16.55 23.64 24.37
CA SER A 104 16.92 25.03 24.07
C SER A 104 16.22 26.05 24.93
N ASP A 105 15.08 25.72 25.52
CA ASP A 105 14.29 26.59 26.37
C ASP A 105 14.42 26.25 27.87
N GLY A 106 15.05 25.13 28.22
CA GLY A 106 15.40 24.73 29.57
C GLY A 106 14.22 24.18 30.37
N ASP A 107 13.18 23.69 29.75
CA ASP A 107 12.00 23.16 30.43
C ASP A 107 12.16 21.69 30.88
N GLY A 108 13.24 21.04 30.48
CA GLY A 108 13.59 19.63 30.79
C GLY A 108 12.99 18.62 29.82
N ILE A 109 12.47 19.08 28.67
CA ILE A 109 12.00 18.25 27.59
C ILE A 109 12.89 18.49 26.35
N PRO A 110 13.53 17.48 25.76
CA PRO A 110 14.37 17.69 24.59
C PRO A 110 13.60 18.28 23.39
N ASP A 111 14.22 19.23 22.68
CA ASP A 111 13.67 19.85 21.46
C ASP A 111 13.14 18.83 20.45
N TYR A 112 13.78 17.64 20.38
CA TYR A 112 13.36 16.56 19.50
C TYR A 112 12.04 15.93 19.95
N VAL A 113 11.87 15.70 21.25
CA VAL A 113 10.61 15.17 21.84
C VAL A 113 9.46 16.14 21.58
N GLU A 114 9.67 17.42 21.77
CA GLU A 114 8.67 18.43 21.45
C GLU A 114 8.33 18.49 19.96
N ARG A 115 9.33 18.29 19.09
CA ARG A 115 9.11 18.19 17.63
C ARG A 115 8.21 17.02 17.31
N VAL A 116 8.45 15.84 17.90
CA VAL A 116 7.60 14.66 17.72
C VAL A 116 6.17 14.97 18.14
N LEU A 117 5.96 15.61 19.30
CA LEU A 117 4.62 16.03 19.75
C LEU A 117 3.95 16.98 18.76
N ARG A 118 4.66 18.00 18.27
CA ARG A 118 4.11 18.96 17.29
C ARG A 118 3.71 18.29 15.97
N VAL A 119 4.54 17.36 15.46
CA VAL A 119 4.25 16.59 14.24
C VAL A 119 3.05 15.68 14.46
N ALA A 120 3.00 14.96 15.58
CA ALA A 120 1.88 14.06 15.90
C ALA A 120 0.55 14.81 16.02
N GLU A 121 0.53 15.98 16.68
CA GLU A 121 -0.68 16.82 16.76
C GLU A 121 -1.11 17.37 15.39
N HIS A 122 -0.16 17.69 14.52
CA HIS A 122 -0.50 18.08 13.15
C HIS A 122 -1.15 16.92 12.37
N VAL A 123 -0.58 15.71 12.48
CA VAL A 123 -1.13 14.50 11.86
C VAL A 123 -2.54 14.21 12.37
N HIS A 124 -2.74 14.23 13.69
CA HIS A 124 -4.07 14.07 14.29
C HIS A 124 -5.07 15.10 13.72
N ARG A 125 -4.72 16.38 13.71
CA ARG A 125 -5.58 17.44 13.18
C ARG A 125 -6.00 17.15 11.74
N VAL A 126 -5.07 16.71 10.89
CA VAL A 126 -5.40 16.40 9.48
C VAL A 126 -6.24 15.12 9.39
N GLU A 127 -5.80 14.02 10.00
CA GLU A 127 -6.48 12.72 9.83
C GLU A 127 -7.83 12.68 10.53
N ASN A 128 -7.92 13.15 11.78
CA ASN A 128 -9.16 13.08 12.56
C ASN A 128 -10.08 14.27 12.28
N ASP A 129 -9.60 15.52 12.45
CA ASP A 129 -10.48 16.68 12.37
C ASP A 129 -10.84 17.05 10.93
N GLU A 130 -9.86 17.07 10.00
CA GLU A 130 -10.10 17.49 8.62
C GLU A 130 -10.62 16.35 7.72
N LEU A 131 -10.00 15.16 7.79
CA LEU A 131 -10.38 14.00 6.98
C LEU A 131 -11.45 13.13 7.64
N GLY A 132 -11.74 13.36 8.92
CA GLY A 132 -12.83 12.77 9.69
C GLY A 132 -12.65 11.28 9.99
N TRP A 133 -11.41 10.80 10.12
CA TRP A 133 -11.17 9.48 10.67
C TRP A 133 -11.61 9.44 12.13
N ARG A 134 -12.03 8.26 12.61
CA ARG A 134 -12.42 8.10 14.02
C ARG A 134 -11.21 8.27 14.92
N GLU A 135 -11.46 8.80 16.10
CA GLU A 135 -10.47 8.80 17.18
C GLU A 135 -9.92 7.39 17.44
N PRO A 136 -8.64 7.29 17.83
CA PRO A 136 -8.08 6.03 18.28
C PRO A 136 -8.92 5.41 19.40
N LYS A 137 -8.89 4.10 19.51
CA LYS A 137 -9.43 3.47 20.72
C LYS A 137 -8.50 3.77 21.89
N SER A 138 -9.02 4.38 22.94
CA SER A 138 -8.24 4.64 24.16
C SER A 138 -7.74 3.33 24.79
N ASP A 139 -6.51 3.33 25.25
CA ASP A 139 -5.90 2.26 26.02
C ASP A 139 -6.22 2.31 27.52
N GLY A 140 -6.99 3.31 27.94
CA GLY A 140 -7.38 3.53 29.32
C GLY A 140 -6.32 4.28 30.13
N HIS A 141 -5.37 3.57 30.70
CA HIS A 141 -4.33 4.11 31.56
C HIS A 141 -2.95 3.47 31.33
N LYS A 142 -2.75 2.88 30.18
CA LYS A 142 -1.46 2.26 29.84
C LYS A 142 -0.42 3.35 29.49
N GLY A 143 0.85 2.96 29.45
CA GLY A 143 1.95 3.85 29.13
C GLY A 143 1.99 5.07 30.05
N GLY A 144 1.52 6.20 29.60
CA GLY A 144 1.55 7.46 30.33
C GLY A 144 0.51 7.63 31.47
N GLY A 145 -0.28 6.61 31.79
CA GLY A 145 -1.30 6.67 32.84
C GLY A 145 -2.58 7.42 32.43
N ASN A 146 -2.79 7.63 31.14
CA ASN A 146 -3.93 8.33 30.56
C ASN A 146 -4.37 7.61 29.26
N GLY A 147 -5.43 8.07 28.63
CA GLY A 147 -5.99 7.41 27.44
C GLY A 147 -5.51 7.97 26.10
N LYS A 148 -4.40 8.70 26.06
CA LYS A 148 -3.78 9.27 24.87
C LYS A 148 -2.98 8.21 24.12
N THR A 149 -2.61 8.50 22.87
CA THR A 149 -1.76 7.61 22.09
C THR A 149 -0.31 7.74 22.54
N ASP A 150 0.32 6.64 22.96
CA ASP A 150 1.72 6.61 23.34
C ASP A 150 2.63 6.45 22.14
N VAL A 151 3.72 7.20 22.15
CA VAL A 151 4.80 7.19 21.17
C VAL A 151 6.11 6.93 21.89
N TYR A 152 6.83 5.90 21.52
CA TYR A 152 8.12 5.53 22.11
C TYR A 152 9.24 5.83 21.14
N LEU A 153 10.27 6.53 21.58
CA LEU A 153 11.49 6.78 20.81
C LEU A 153 12.50 5.66 21.08
N SER A 154 12.96 4.99 20.06
CA SER A 154 13.89 3.86 20.20
C SER A 154 14.78 3.73 18.96
N GLN A 155 16.01 3.27 19.16
CA GLN A 155 16.92 2.91 18.07
C GLN A 155 16.46 1.59 17.45
N ILE A 156 15.67 1.65 16.40
CA ILE A 156 15.04 0.48 15.79
C ILE A 156 15.80 -0.07 14.57
N GLY A 157 16.88 0.59 14.19
CA GLY A 157 17.79 0.19 13.10
C GLY A 157 17.43 0.78 11.74
N GLY A 158 18.45 1.03 10.93
CA GLY A 158 18.40 1.84 9.70
C GLY A 158 17.61 1.30 8.51
N GLU A 159 16.79 0.28 8.69
CA GLU A 159 15.85 -0.22 7.67
C GLU A 159 14.38 0.02 8.07
N LEU A 160 14.14 0.46 9.31
CA LEU A 160 12.83 0.68 9.87
C LEU A 160 12.72 2.12 10.37
N PHE A 161 11.72 2.86 9.88
CA PHE A 161 11.47 4.23 10.32
C PHE A 161 10.63 4.30 11.59
N GLY A 162 9.67 3.39 11.73
CA GLY A 162 8.74 3.28 12.83
C GLY A 162 7.87 2.05 12.70
N TYR A 163 7.01 1.83 13.68
CA TYR A 163 5.91 0.87 13.58
C TYR A 163 4.79 1.21 14.55
N ALA A 164 3.57 0.84 14.19
CA ALA A 164 2.42 0.78 15.06
C ALA A 164 2.19 -0.65 15.53
N ALA A 165 1.90 -0.86 16.80
CA ALA A 165 1.58 -2.16 17.34
C ALA A 165 0.34 -2.12 18.25
N PRO A 166 -0.55 -3.12 18.17
CA PRO A 166 -1.58 -3.30 19.18
C PRO A 166 -0.99 -3.92 20.45
N ASP A 167 -1.52 -3.55 21.60
CA ASP A 167 -1.15 -4.21 22.86
C ASP A 167 -1.65 -5.66 22.90
N SER A 168 -0.81 -6.55 23.42
CA SER A 168 -1.03 -8.01 23.45
C SER A 168 -2.16 -8.49 24.36
N ASP A 169 -2.55 -7.68 25.33
CA ASP A 169 -3.54 -8.05 26.35
C ASP A 169 -4.99 -7.89 25.91
N GLN A 170 -5.24 -7.40 24.70
CA GLN A 170 -6.58 -7.16 24.18
C GLN A 170 -7.27 -8.41 23.64
N GLU A 171 -6.50 -9.46 23.37
CA GLU A 171 -7.02 -10.76 23.00
C GLU A 171 -7.30 -11.60 24.25
N THR A 172 -8.52 -12.07 24.39
CA THR A 172 -8.93 -12.92 25.50
C THR A 172 -9.41 -14.28 24.98
N LYS A 173 -9.62 -15.24 25.89
CA LYS A 173 -10.20 -16.54 25.52
C LYS A 173 -11.64 -16.44 24.97
N GLU A 174 -12.37 -15.41 25.41
CA GLU A 174 -13.75 -15.14 24.99
C GLU A 174 -13.79 -14.34 23.68
N HIS A 175 -12.79 -13.49 23.45
CA HIS A 175 -12.64 -12.65 22.27
C HIS A 175 -11.24 -12.78 21.65
N PRO A 176 -10.93 -13.94 21.02
CA PRO A 176 -9.58 -14.18 20.50
C PRO A 176 -9.20 -13.27 19.33
N LEU A 177 -10.17 -12.65 18.65
CA LEU A 177 -9.97 -11.72 17.55
C LEU A 177 -10.89 -10.49 17.72
N PRO A 178 -10.63 -9.62 18.72
CA PRO A 178 -11.45 -8.44 18.92
C PRO A 178 -11.24 -7.46 17.76
N ARG A 179 -12.33 -7.08 17.10
CA ARG A 179 -12.31 -6.25 15.90
C ARG A 179 -11.54 -4.93 16.07
N ARG A 180 -11.71 -4.27 17.21
CA ARG A 180 -11.15 -2.95 17.49
C ARG A 180 -10.09 -3.05 18.57
N LEU A 181 -8.89 -2.64 18.21
CA LEU A 181 -7.76 -2.62 19.13
C LEU A 181 -7.31 -1.18 19.37
N TYR A 182 -6.70 -0.94 20.52
CA TYR A 182 -5.82 0.21 20.76
C TYR A 182 -4.38 -0.24 20.56
N GLY A 183 -3.50 0.72 20.37
CA GLY A 183 -2.09 0.45 20.14
C GLY A 183 -1.24 1.66 20.48
N TYR A 184 0.03 1.54 20.17
CA TYR A 184 1.06 2.55 20.41
C TYR A 184 1.99 2.62 19.19
N LEU A 185 2.77 3.68 19.14
CA LEU A 185 3.80 3.92 18.12
C LEU A 185 5.19 3.69 18.71
N VAL A 186 6.09 3.16 17.91
CA VAL A 186 7.53 3.22 18.16
C VAL A 186 8.17 3.86 16.94
N LEU A 187 8.95 4.92 17.18
CA LEU A 187 9.61 5.70 16.15
C LEU A 187 11.11 5.64 16.34
N ASP A 188 11.86 5.78 15.25
CA ASP A 188 13.29 5.97 15.33
C ASP A 188 13.61 7.22 16.16
N ASN A 189 14.62 7.12 17.02
CA ASN A 189 14.91 8.14 18.02
C ASN A 189 15.59 9.38 17.48
N ASP A 190 16.13 9.35 16.23
CA ASP A 190 16.81 10.51 15.67
C ASP A 190 16.77 10.64 14.15
N TYR A 191 16.31 9.61 13.39
CA TYR A 191 16.36 9.54 11.93
C TYR A 191 17.70 10.01 11.39
N SER A 192 18.78 9.43 11.88
CA SER A 192 20.12 9.91 11.59
C SER A 192 20.43 9.83 10.08
N PRO A 193 21.14 10.82 9.48
CA PRO A 193 21.52 10.76 8.07
C PRO A 193 22.48 9.60 7.73
N PHE A 194 23.05 8.96 8.74
CA PHE A 194 23.85 7.75 8.56
C PHE A 194 22.96 6.54 8.25
N GLU A 195 21.80 6.46 8.87
CA GLU A 195 20.81 5.39 8.68
C GLU A 195 19.88 5.69 7.52
N PHE A 196 19.46 6.96 7.37
CA PHE A 196 18.53 7.43 6.36
C PHE A 196 19.14 8.50 5.44
N PRO A 197 20.13 8.14 4.60
CA PRO A 197 20.96 9.12 3.87
C PRO A 197 20.24 9.79 2.68
N GLN A 198 19.03 9.37 2.33
CA GLN A 198 18.33 9.85 1.14
C GLN A 198 17.25 10.89 1.42
N THR A 199 16.95 11.13 2.67
CA THR A 199 15.86 11.99 3.15
C THR A 199 16.38 12.94 4.21
N THR A 200 15.51 13.75 4.76
CA THR A 200 15.86 14.61 5.90
C THR A 200 15.18 14.07 7.16
N GLN A 201 15.81 14.23 8.30
CA GLN A 201 15.26 13.84 9.60
C GLN A 201 13.80 14.29 9.80
N LEU A 202 13.47 15.52 9.36
CA LEU A 202 12.12 16.04 9.50
C LEU A 202 11.14 15.33 8.56
N HIS A 203 11.50 15.12 7.29
CA HIS A 203 10.63 14.41 6.34
C HIS A 203 10.36 12.97 6.79
N ASP A 204 11.40 12.26 7.28
CA ASP A 204 11.24 10.90 7.78
C ASP A 204 10.30 10.85 8.97
N LEU A 205 10.45 11.77 9.93
CA LEU A 205 9.56 11.89 11.08
C LEU A 205 8.11 12.18 10.65
N GLU A 206 7.91 13.13 9.75
CA GLU A 206 6.60 13.58 9.28
C GLU A 206 5.83 12.47 8.57
N VAL A 207 6.45 11.82 7.59
CA VAL A 207 5.78 10.73 6.85
C VAL A 207 5.59 9.49 7.72
N THR A 208 6.54 9.17 8.60
CA THR A 208 6.42 8.01 9.48
C THR A 208 5.28 8.19 10.48
N ILE A 209 5.14 9.35 11.11
CA ILE A 209 4.01 9.57 12.02
C ILE A 209 2.68 9.51 11.27
N ALA A 210 2.58 10.09 10.08
CA ALA A 210 1.35 10.02 9.28
C ALA A 210 1.00 8.56 8.91
N HIS A 211 1.99 7.74 8.55
CA HIS A 211 1.81 6.33 8.24
C HIS A 211 1.37 5.52 9.46
N GLU A 212 2.17 5.56 10.52
CA GLU A 212 1.98 4.71 11.69
C GLU A 212 0.76 5.12 12.52
N TYR A 213 0.48 6.42 12.60
CA TYR A 213 -0.75 6.88 13.25
C TYR A 213 -1.99 6.44 12.47
N ASN A 214 -1.94 6.42 11.14
CA ASN A 214 -3.03 5.85 10.37
C ASN A 214 -3.29 4.38 10.74
N HIS A 215 -2.25 3.58 11.01
CA HIS A 215 -2.43 2.21 11.51
C HIS A 215 -3.14 2.17 12.88
N ILE A 216 -2.83 3.10 13.79
CA ILE A 216 -3.58 3.20 15.07
C ILE A 216 -5.08 3.45 14.81
N LEU A 217 -5.39 4.35 13.86
CA LEU A 217 -6.78 4.60 13.47
C LEU A 217 -7.42 3.36 12.83
N GLN A 218 -6.70 2.67 11.96
CA GLN A 218 -7.14 1.41 11.32
C GLN A 218 -7.45 0.34 12.36
N PHE A 219 -6.63 0.20 13.41
CA PHE A 219 -6.93 -0.70 14.54
C PHE A 219 -8.26 -0.34 15.21
N GLY A 220 -8.59 0.94 15.27
CA GLY A 220 -9.86 1.45 15.77
C GLY A 220 -11.06 1.12 14.86
N TYR A 221 -10.84 0.79 13.59
CA TYR A 221 -11.87 0.29 12.67
C TYR A 221 -11.93 -1.24 12.67
N ASP A 222 -10.85 -1.90 12.26
CA ASP A 222 -10.74 -3.37 12.22
C ASP A 222 -9.28 -3.81 12.03
N ALA A 223 -8.66 -4.31 13.10
CA ALA A 223 -7.25 -4.68 13.13
C ALA A 223 -6.89 -5.92 12.27
N TYR A 224 -7.88 -6.70 11.82
CA TYR A 224 -7.67 -7.95 11.09
C TYR A 224 -8.01 -7.84 9.60
N GLN A 225 -7.82 -6.66 9.03
CA GLN A 225 -7.96 -6.45 7.59
C GLN A 225 -6.71 -6.90 6.81
N ASP A 226 -6.86 -7.03 5.49
CA ASP A 226 -5.76 -7.43 4.61
C ASP A 226 -4.59 -6.45 4.70
N PRO A 227 -3.33 -6.93 4.76
CA PRO A 227 -2.16 -6.05 4.82
C PRO A 227 -2.08 -5.04 3.69
N TRP A 228 -2.40 -5.45 2.44
CA TRP A 228 -2.38 -4.50 1.32
C TRP A 228 -3.36 -3.33 1.49
N PHE A 229 -4.50 -3.56 2.16
CA PHE A 229 -5.47 -2.52 2.44
C PHE A 229 -4.94 -1.55 3.50
N ALA A 230 -4.32 -2.08 4.55
CA ALA A 230 -3.71 -1.30 5.60
C ALA A 230 -2.55 -0.46 5.06
N GLU A 231 -1.55 -1.10 4.44
CA GLU A 231 -0.34 -0.43 3.96
C GLU A 231 -0.64 0.58 2.85
N SER A 232 -1.46 0.18 1.85
CA SER A 232 -1.76 1.11 0.75
C SER A 232 -2.53 2.35 1.19
N SER A 233 -3.35 2.25 2.24
CA SER A 233 -4.06 3.42 2.75
C SER A 233 -3.20 4.26 3.70
N ALA A 234 -2.26 3.66 4.44
CA ALA A 234 -1.29 4.39 5.24
C ALA A 234 -0.30 5.18 4.36
N VAL A 235 0.28 4.56 3.32
CA VAL A 235 1.12 5.27 2.33
C VAL A 235 0.35 6.37 1.61
N TRP A 236 -0.91 6.14 1.26
CA TRP A 236 -1.75 7.18 0.68
C TRP A 236 -1.98 8.33 1.67
N MET A 237 -2.10 8.04 2.97
CA MET A 237 -2.30 9.05 4.00
C MET A 237 -1.07 9.95 4.19
N GLU A 238 0.14 9.42 4.07
CA GLU A 238 1.38 10.22 4.07
C GLU A 238 1.25 11.43 3.13
N ASP A 239 0.77 11.18 1.91
CA ASP A 239 0.59 12.20 0.89
C ASP A 239 -0.62 13.12 1.14
N GLN A 240 -1.64 12.64 1.85
CA GLN A 240 -2.77 13.51 2.24
C GLN A 240 -2.37 14.50 3.36
N VAL A 241 -1.47 14.10 4.26
CA VAL A 241 -0.99 14.94 5.36
C VAL A 241 0.16 15.85 4.89
N TYR A 242 1.10 15.30 4.13
CA TYR A 242 2.36 15.96 3.73
C TYR A 242 2.56 15.92 2.22
N ASN A 243 1.63 16.49 1.48
CA ASN A 243 1.59 16.50 0.00
C ASN A 243 2.89 16.99 -0.71
N GLY A 244 3.76 17.70 -0.01
CA GLY A 244 5.00 18.21 -0.62
C GLY A 244 6.23 17.32 -0.41
N ILE A 245 6.11 16.19 0.29
CA ILE A 245 7.22 15.27 0.52
C ILE A 245 7.29 14.19 -0.57
N ASP A 246 6.12 13.78 -1.09
CA ASP A 246 5.98 12.81 -2.20
C ASP A 246 6.68 11.45 -1.92
N ASP A 247 6.77 11.03 -0.66
CA ASP A 247 7.49 9.82 -0.27
C ASP A 247 6.95 8.56 -0.94
N TYR A 248 5.63 8.49 -1.14
CA TYR A 248 4.96 7.38 -1.80
C TYR A 248 5.51 7.07 -3.22
N LEU A 249 6.13 8.04 -3.90
CA LEU A 249 6.68 7.86 -5.24
C LEU A 249 7.76 6.78 -5.30
N ARG A 250 8.48 6.54 -4.20
CA ARG A 250 9.46 5.45 -4.10
C ARG A 250 8.83 4.07 -4.31
N TYR A 251 7.57 3.92 -3.92
CA TYR A 251 6.82 2.67 -4.05
C TYR A 251 6.14 2.52 -5.41
N VAL A 252 5.81 3.63 -6.07
CA VAL A 252 5.15 3.61 -7.41
C VAL A 252 6.03 2.90 -8.43
N GLY A 253 7.33 3.14 -8.43
CA GLY A 253 8.28 2.45 -9.31
C GLY A 253 8.27 0.93 -9.13
N ARG A 254 8.18 0.45 -7.89
CA ARG A 254 8.09 -0.98 -7.58
C ARG A 254 6.76 -1.58 -7.99
N TRP A 255 5.67 -0.84 -7.79
CA TRP A 255 4.34 -1.25 -8.21
C TRP A 255 4.26 -1.43 -9.73
N VAL A 256 4.86 -0.53 -10.51
CA VAL A 256 4.91 -0.59 -11.98
C VAL A 256 5.53 -1.88 -12.50
N HIS A 257 6.50 -2.45 -11.80
CA HIS A 257 7.12 -3.72 -12.18
C HIS A 257 6.34 -4.96 -11.70
N ARG A 258 5.23 -4.77 -10.96
CA ARG A 258 4.41 -5.84 -10.39
C ARG A 258 2.90 -5.63 -10.58
N PHE A 259 2.51 -4.84 -11.56
CA PHE A 259 1.10 -4.55 -11.83
C PHE A 259 0.30 -5.80 -12.27
N ASP A 260 0.96 -6.84 -12.73
CA ASP A 260 0.43 -8.16 -13.07
C ASP A 260 0.26 -9.11 -11.86
N THR A 261 0.64 -8.65 -10.68
CA THR A 261 0.33 -9.32 -9.40
C THR A 261 -1.03 -8.82 -8.88
N PRO A 262 -1.86 -9.65 -8.22
CA PRO A 262 -3.13 -9.21 -7.66
C PRO A 262 -3.03 -7.92 -6.83
N LEU A 263 -4.03 -7.06 -6.91
CA LEU A 263 -4.11 -5.87 -6.07
C LEU A 263 -4.05 -6.23 -4.58
N THR A 264 -4.64 -7.38 -4.25
CA THR A 264 -4.72 -7.92 -2.88
C THR A 264 -3.44 -8.61 -2.41
N ALA A 265 -2.37 -8.63 -3.22
CA ALA A 265 -1.13 -9.33 -2.87
C ALA A 265 -0.39 -8.62 -1.74
N SER A 266 -0.07 -9.38 -0.70
CA SER A 266 0.76 -8.93 0.41
C SER A 266 2.24 -9.07 0.07
N SER A 267 2.87 -7.98 -0.33
CA SER A 267 4.29 -7.90 -0.71
C SER A 267 4.69 -6.41 -0.76
N ILE A 268 5.92 -6.12 -1.18
CA ILE A 268 6.34 -4.73 -1.42
C ILE A 268 5.40 -3.95 -2.37
N LYS A 269 4.58 -4.65 -3.17
CA LYS A 269 3.56 -4.03 -4.01
C LYS A 269 2.48 -3.32 -3.20
N GLU A 270 2.17 -3.79 -1.99
CA GLU A 270 1.08 -3.23 -1.16
C GLU A 270 1.26 -1.74 -0.90
N TYR A 271 2.49 -1.30 -0.64
CA TYR A 271 2.83 0.12 -0.47
C TYR A 271 2.54 0.93 -1.73
N GLY A 272 3.01 0.46 -2.89
CA GLY A 272 2.74 1.11 -4.18
C GLY A 272 1.28 1.03 -4.62
N SER A 273 0.46 0.17 -4.02
CA SER A 273 -0.99 0.12 -4.24
C SER A 273 -1.71 1.36 -3.69
N ALA A 274 -1.01 2.29 -3.03
CA ALA A 274 -1.49 3.64 -2.75
C ALA A 274 -2.05 4.35 -3.99
N VAL A 275 -1.52 4.06 -5.19
CA VAL A 275 -2.06 4.59 -6.46
C VAL A 275 -3.52 4.20 -6.73
N TRP A 276 -4.01 3.09 -6.17
CA TRP A 276 -5.42 2.72 -6.20
C TRP A 276 -6.26 3.67 -5.36
N ASN A 277 -5.80 4.01 -4.17
CA ASN A 277 -6.46 4.95 -3.27
C ASN A 277 -6.45 6.36 -3.86
N GLU A 278 -5.34 6.78 -4.46
CA GLU A 278 -5.24 8.06 -5.15
C GLU A 278 -6.25 8.16 -6.30
N TRP A 279 -6.37 7.11 -7.12
CA TRP A 279 -7.33 7.06 -8.20
C TRP A 279 -8.79 7.09 -7.69
N LEU A 280 -9.10 6.36 -6.61
CA LEU A 280 -10.42 6.39 -5.99
C LEU A 280 -10.74 7.78 -5.40
N ALA A 281 -9.77 8.40 -4.73
CA ALA A 281 -9.91 9.74 -4.17
C ALA A 281 -10.16 10.79 -5.25
N HIS A 282 -9.44 10.71 -6.37
CA HIS A 282 -9.71 11.56 -7.54
C HIS A 282 -11.13 11.37 -8.09
N ARG A 283 -11.62 10.15 -8.11
CA ARG A 283 -12.91 9.80 -8.72
C ARG A 283 -14.12 10.11 -7.82
N TYR A 284 -14.00 9.87 -6.52
CA TYR A 284 -15.11 9.90 -5.55
C TYR A 284 -14.90 10.90 -4.40
N GLY A 285 -13.78 11.59 -4.40
CA GLY A 285 -13.34 12.46 -3.31
C GLY A 285 -12.56 11.70 -2.22
N ILE A 286 -11.69 12.42 -1.53
CA ILE A 286 -10.80 11.92 -0.46
C ILE A 286 -11.52 10.99 0.55
N PRO A 287 -12.76 11.26 1.01
CA PRO A 287 -13.42 10.42 2.00
C PRO A 287 -13.67 8.97 1.60
N ILE A 288 -13.46 8.57 0.32
CA ILE A 288 -13.78 7.22 -0.17
C ILE A 288 -12.97 6.13 0.58
N VAL A 289 -11.70 6.39 0.86
CA VAL A 289 -10.80 5.43 1.55
C VAL A 289 -11.30 5.20 2.98
N ARG A 290 -11.55 6.26 3.74
CA ARG A 290 -12.13 6.17 5.08
C ARG A 290 -13.51 5.48 5.07
N LYS A 291 -14.34 5.75 4.05
CA LYS A 291 -15.65 5.08 3.90
C LYS A 291 -15.51 3.58 3.64
N ALA A 292 -14.45 3.13 2.98
CA ALA A 292 -14.12 1.72 2.86
C ALA A 292 -13.74 1.13 4.23
N TRP A 293 -12.84 1.78 4.97
CA TRP A 293 -12.49 1.36 6.33
C TRP A 293 -13.70 1.28 7.28
N ALA A 294 -14.62 2.21 7.18
CA ALA A 294 -15.86 2.18 7.98
C ALA A 294 -16.76 0.96 7.68
N ARG A 295 -16.58 0.32 6.53
CA ARG A 295 -17.32 -0.87 6.08
C ARG A 295 -16.57 -2.17 6.28
N ALA A 296 -15.28 -2.10 6.55
CA ALA A 296 -14.43 -3.24 6.82
C ALA A 296 -14.78 -3.86 8.19
N ILE A 297 -15.27 -5.11 8.17
CA ILE A 297 -15.74 -5.83 9.39
C ILE A 297 -15.44 -7.32 9.19
N HIS A 298 -14.24 -7.77 9.60
CA HIS A 298 -13.78 -9.15 9.38
C HIS A 298 -14.69 -10.23 9.94
N THR A 299 -15.48 -9.92 10.99
CA THR A 299 -16.42 -10.85 11.60
C THR A 299 -17.69 -11.08 10.77
N ARG A 300 -17.87 -10.34 9.68
CA ARG A 300 -18.99 -10.51 8.74
C ARG A 300 -18.55 -11.24 7.48
N PRO A 301 -19.38 -12.10 6.89
CA PRO A 301 -19.11 -12.64 5.57
C PRO A 301 -18.84 -11.52 4.56
N GLY A 302 -17.75 -11.60 3.83
CA GLY A 302 -17.36 -10.57 2.88
C GLY A 302 -16.95 -9.22 3.49
N GLY A 303 -16.55 -9.17 4.75
CA GLY A 303 -16.18 -7.94 5.47
C GLY A 303 -14.70 -7.55 5.32
N PHE A 304 -14.01 -8.01 4.29
CA PHE A 304 -12.61 -7.68 4.01
C PHE A 304 -12.46 -6.62 2.92
N SER A 305 -11.28 -6.11 2.78
CA SER A 305 -10.80 -5.00 1.96
C SER A 305 -11.52 -4.81 0.61
N VAL A 306 -11.53 -5.83 -0.24
CA VAL A 306 -12.16 -5.77 -1.59
C VAL A 306 -13.65 -5.48 -1.47
N ASN A 307 -14.34 -6.17 -0.57
CA ASN A 307 -15.77 -5.96 -0.35
C ASN A 307 -16.06 -4.64 0.35
N ALA A 308 -15.15 -4.16 1.20
CA ALA A 308 -15.27 -2.86 1.83
C ALA A 308 -15.17 -1.72 0.79
N TYR A 309 -14.25 -1.81 -0.16
CA TYR A 309 -14.20 -0.90 -1.30
C TYR A 309 -15.43 -1.03 -2.19
N GLU A 310 -15.84 -2.26 -2.52
CA GLU A 310 -17.08 -2.51 -3.29
C GLU A 310 -18.28 -1.78 -2.67
N ALA A 311 -18.48 -1.94 -1.36
CA ALA A 311 -19.58 -1.31 -0.64
C ALA A 311 -19.44 0.22 -0.58
N ALA A 312 -18.21 0.76 -0.50
CA ALA A 312 -17.97 2.19 -0.52
C ALA A 312 -18.23 2.79 -1.90
N ILE A 313 -17.77 2.14 -2.98
CA ILE A 313 -17.97 2.55 -4.37
C ILE A 313 -19.46 2.57 -4.71
N ARG A 314 -20.20 1.49 -4.39
CA ARG A 314 -21.66 1.42 -4.63
C ARG A 314 -22.44 2.51 -3.88
N ALA A 315 -21.99 2.87 -2.69
CA ALA A 315 -22.61 3.96 -1.93
C ALA A 315 -22.24 5.36 -2.47
N ALA A 316 -21.16 5.47 -3.22
CA ALA A 316 -20.72 6.74 -3.81
C ALA A 316 -21.30 7.01 -5.20
N GLY A 317 -21.78 5.98 -5.92
CA GLY A 317 -22.36 6.15 -7.24
C GLY A 317 -22.73 4.85 -7.95
N PRO A 318 -23.22 4.93 -9.17
CA PRO A 318 -23.67 3.76 -9.94
C PRO A 318 -22.49 3.02 -10.57
N SER A 319 -21.59 2.47 -9.73
CA SER A 319 -20.44 1.67 -10.13
C SER A 319 -20.20 0.55 -9.10
N ASP A 320 -19.25 -0.31 -9.40
CA ASP A 320 -18.74 -1.37 -8.54
C ASP A 320 -17.23 -1.48 -8.69
N LEU A 321 -16.59 -2.28 -7.84
CA LEU A 321 -15.14 -2.42 -7.84
C LEU A 321 -14.62 -2.98 -9.17
N SER A 322 -15.28 -3.95 -9.76
CA SER A 322 -14.85 -4.58 -11.02
C SER A 322 -14.87 -3.60 -12.19
N HIS A 323 -15.92 -2.79 -12.31
CA HIS A 323 -15.97 -1.71 -13.30
C HIS A 323 -14.89 -0.66 -13.04
N ASP A 324 -14.70 -0.28 -11.78
CA ASP A 324 -13.73 0.76 -11.42
C ASP A 324 -12.29 0.26 -11.54
N PHE A 325 -12.02 -1.00 -11.24
CA PHE A 325 -10.71 -1.59 -11.48
C PHE A 325 -10.37 -1.64 -12.98
N THR A 326 -11.36 -1.91 -13.84
CA THR A 326 -11.18 -1.82 -15.29
C THR A 326 -10.85 -0.39 -15.74
N ARG A 327 -11.53 0.61 -15.20
CA ARG A 327 -11.25 2.04 -15.48
C ARG A 327 -9.89 2.49 -14.95
N PHE A 328 -9.53 2.02 -13.76
CA PHE A 328 -8.21 2.24 -13.17
C PHE A 328 -7.10 1.68 -14.07
N ALA A 329 -7.21 0.41 -14.49
CA ALA A 329 -6.24 -0.21 -15.39
C ALA A 329 -6.11 0.55 -16.72
N ALA A 330 -7.23 1.04 -17.26
CA ALA A 330 -7.22 1.87 -18.47
C ALA A 330 -6.55 3.25 -18.23
N ALA A 331 -6.79 3.88 -17.08
CA ALA A 331 -6.17 5.15 -16.71
C ALA A 331 -4.66 5.01 -16.50
N VAL A 332 -4.24 3.95 -15.82
CA VAL A 332 -2.82 3.64 -15.57
C VAL A 332 -2.02 3.50 -16.86
N ALA A 333 -2.62 2.99 -17.94
CA ALA A 333 -1.93 2.83 -19.22
C ALA A 333 -1.29 4.11 -19.78
N GLU A 334 -1.82 5.26 -19.41
CA GLU A 334 -1.34 6.58 -19.84
C GLU A 334 -1.42 7.60 -18.67
N TRP A 335 -1.16 7.19 -17.44
CA TRP A 335 -1.35 8.01 -16.24
C TRP A 335 -0.53 9.30 -16.22
N ARG A 336 0.67 9.31 -16.83
CA ARG A 336 1.50 10.53 -16.95
C ARG A 336 0.84 11.68 -17.72
N THR A 337 -0.33 11.44 -18.31
CA THR A 337 -1.11 12.50 -18.98
C THR A 337 -1.88 13.38 -18.01
N GLY A 338 -1.77 13.16 -16.70
CA GLY A 338 -2.33 14.01 -15.66
C GLY A 338 -3.83 13.85 -15.43
N LYS A 339 -4.44 12.77 -15.96
CA LYS A 339 -5.87 12.50 -15.77
C LYS A 339 -6.07 11.34 -14.81
N GLY A 340 -6.59 11.63 -13.63
CA GLY A 340 -6.99 10.62 -12.65
C GLY A 340 -5.99 10.34 -11.55
N PHE A 341 -4.83 11.01 -11.55
CA PHE A 341 -3.81 10.87 -10.52
C PHE A 341 -3.15 12.23 -10.27
N ARG A 342 -3.03 12.61 -9.03
CA ARG A 342 -2.22 13.76 -8.62
C ARG A 342 -0.75 13.44 -8.91
N GLU A 343 0.06 14.41 -9.25
CA GLU A 343 1.51 14.27 -9.47
C GLU A 343 1.96 13.19 -10.46
N SER A 344 1.03 12.64 -11.23
CA SER A 344 1.29 11.51 -12.14
C SER A 344 2.34 11.79 -13.23
N GLN A 345 2.69 13.07 -13.46
CA GLN A 345 3.83 13.46 -14.30
C GLN A 345 5.17 12.97 -13.73
N LEU A 346 5.24 12.72 -12.41
CA LEU A 346 6.41 12.15 -11.72
C LEU A 346 6.44 10.63 -11.77
N TYR A 347 5.34 9.97 -12.15
CA TYR A 347 5.26 8.53 -12.20
C TYR A 347 6.08 7.96 -13.37
N PRO A 348 6.67 6.76 -13.23
CA PRO A 348 7.33 6.08 -14.33
C PRO A 348 6.33 5.68 -15.43
N ASP A 349 6.82 5.50 -16.64
CA ASP A 349 5.98 4.94 -17.71
C ASP A 349 5.59 3.49 -17.42
N MET A 350 4.34 3.14 -17.73
CA MET A 350 3.89 1.76 -17.62
C MET A 350 4.51 0.87 -18.71
N PRO A 351 5.14 -0.24 -18.34
CA PRO A 351 5.69 -1.18 -19.30
C PRO A 351 4.57 -1.90 -20.07
N ARG A 352 4.85 -2.28 -21.31
CA ARG A 352 3.99 -3.18 -22.09
C ARG A 352 4.56 -4.58 -22.09
N GLN A 353 3.71 -5.55 -21.85
CA GLN A 353 4.06 -6.98 -21.83
C GLN A 353 4.01 -7.56 -23.25
N GLY A 354 4.57 -6.82 -24.20
CA GLY A 354 4.66 -7.20 -25.61
C GLY A 354 3.71 -6.44 -26.53
N SER A 355 3.61 -6.90 -27.77
CA SER A 355 2.77 -6.30 -28.81
C SER A 355 1.64 -7.25 -29.20
N LEU A 356 0.46 -6.69 -29.48
CA LEU A 356 -0.69 -7.43 -30.00
C LEU A 356 -0.58 -7.58 -31.52
N PRO A 357 -0.52 -8.81 -32.07
CA PRO A 357 -0.58 -9.04 -33.51
C PRO A 357 -1.92 -8.57 -34.07
N LEU A 358 -1.89 -7.80 -35.19
CA LEU A 358 -3.10 -7.29 -35.86
C LEU A 358 -3.56 -8.14 -37.06
N ASN A 359 -3.19 -9.39 -37.06
CA ASN A 359 -3.51 -10.36 -38.12
C ASN A 359 -4.66 -11.32 -37.77
N GLY A 360 -5.36 -11.07 -36.68
CA GLY A 360 -6.47 -11.88 -36.17
C GLY A 360 -6.06 -13.16 -35.43
N LYS A 361 -4.77 -13.48 -35.34
CA LYS A 361 -4.30 -14.63 -34.54
C LYS A 361 -4.55 -14.36 -33.05
N HIS A 362 -4.83 -15.41 -32.30
CA HIS A 362 -5.06 -15.35 -30.86
C HIS A 362 -3.73 -15.35 -30.09
N LEU A 363 -3.70 -14.57 -29.01
CA LEU A 363 -2.65 -14.53 -28.01
C LEU A 363 -3.30 -14.83 -26.67
N THR A 364 -2.80 -15.82 -25.95
CA THR A 364 -3.28 -16.14 -24.60
C THR A 364 -2.46 -15.39 -23.54
N ARG A 365 -3.13 -14.85 -22.54
CA ARG A 365 -2.54 -14.31 -21.31
C ARG A 365 -3.21 -14.94 -20.10
N LEU A 366 -2.40 -15.37 -19.15
CA LEU A 366 -2.88 -15.85 -17.85
C LEU A 366 -2.94 -14.67 -16.89
N LEU A 367 -4.11 -14.36 -16.36
CA LEU A 367 -4.33 -13.25 -15.44
C LEU A 367 -4.92 -13.75 -14.12
N ASN A 368 -4.33 -13.34 -13.03
CA ASN A 368 -4.94 -13.50 -11.71
C ASN A 368 -6.08 -12.49 -11.53
N HIS A 369 -6.95 -12.70 -10.54
CA HIS A 369 -7.97 -11.72 -10.16
C HIS A 369 -7.33 -10.37 -9.83
N THR A 370 -8.04 -9.29 -10.07
CA THR A 370 -7.56 -7.90 -9.86
C THR A 370 -6.17 -7.63 -10.44
N THR A 371 -5.91 -8.18 -11.65
CA THR A 371 -4.71 -7.87 -12.46
C THR A 371 -5.10 -7.48 -13.88
N PHE A 372 -4.11 -7.00 -14.62
CA PHE A 372 -4.28 -6.67 -16.03
C PHE A 372 -2.98 -6.86 -16.79
N THR A 373 -3.10 -6.97 -18.11
CA THR A 373 -1.97 -6.95 -19.06
C THR A 373 -2.09 -5.77 -20.00
N MET A 374 -0.96 -5.21 -20.41
CA MET A 374 -0.87 -4.12 -21.37
C MET A 374 -0.10 -4.54 -22.61
N LEU A 375 -0.72 -4.43 -23.76
CA LEU A 375 -0.12 -4.80 -25.04
C LEU A 375 -0.03 -3.59 -25.97
N GLY A 376 1.13 -3.36 -26.56
CA GLY A 376 1.31 -2.35 -27.58
C GLY A 376 0.52 -2.71 -28.86
N VAL A 377 -0.13 -1.72 -29.48
CA VAL A 377 -0.91 -1.89 -30.71
C VAL A 377 -0.29 -1.03 -31.81
N ALA A 378 0.40 -1.66 -32.76
CA ALA A 378 1.13 -0.98 -33.84
C ALA A 378 0.23 -0.70 -35.06
N ALA A 379 -0.89 0.01 -34.86
CA ALA A 379 -1.78 0.46 -35.96
C ALA A 379 -1.46 1.91 -36.32
N ARG A 380 -1.04 2.14 -37.58
CA ARG A 380 -0.71 3.48 -38.09
C ARG A 380 -1.58 3.93 -39.26
N SER A 381 -2.50 3.07 -39.70
CA SER A 381 -3.39 3.33 -40.83
C SER A 381 -4.67 2.50 -40.70
N GLY A 382 -5.66 2.78 -41.55
CA GLY A 382 -6.96 2.10 -41.57
C GLY A 382 -8.06 2.93 -40.87
N LYS A 383 -9.33 2.49 -41.08
CA LYS A 383 -10.50 3.18 -40.49
C LYS A 383 -10.64 2.96 -38.99
N ALA A 384 -10.19 1.81 -38.50
CA ALA A 384 -10.22 1.52 -37.07
C ALA A 384 -9.29 0.35 -36.72
N VAL A 385 -8.84 0.33 -35.47
CA VAL A 385 -8.33 -0.90 -34.85
C VAL A 385 -9.43 -1.52 -33.97
N VAL A 386 -9.57 -2.83 -34.06
CA VAL A 386 -10.51 -3.61 -33.26
C VAL A 386 -9.74 -4.66 -32.50
N VAL A 387 -9.88 -4.67 -31.18
CA VAL A 387 -9.37 -5.72 -30.31
C VAL A 387 -10.54 -6.49 -29.72
N ARG A 388 -10.37 -7.80 -29.65
CA ARG A 388 -11.29 -8.73 -29.00
C ARG A 388 -10.54 -9.47 -27.92
N ALA A 389 -11.22 -9.69 -26.78
CA ALA A 389 -10.78 -10.62 -25.77
C ALA A 389 -11.91 -11.60 -25.45
N VAL A 390 -11.56 -12.81 -25.07
CA VAL A 390 -12.49 -13.82 -24.53
C VAL A 390 -12.01 -14.12 -23.13
N ALA A 391 -12.85 -13.81 -22.15
CA ALA A 391 -12.61 -14.09 -20.75
C ALA A 391 -13.32 -15.37 -20.31
N PRO A 392 -12.79 -16.12 -19.34
CA PRO A 392 -13.45 -17.28 -18.77
C PRO A 392 -14.84 -16.96 -18.23
N GLU A 393 -15.74 -17.93 -18.32
CA GLU A 393 -17.09 -17.81 -17.76
C GLU A 393 -17.03 -17.57 -16.25
N GLY A 394 -17.95 -16.77 -15.72
CA GLY A 394 -18.02 -16.42 -14.30
C GLY A 394 -16.97 -15.40 -13.84
N THR A 395 -16.16 -14.84 -14.76
CA THR A 395 -15.09 -13.90 -14.43
C THR A 395 -15.47 -12.47 -14.82
N ALA A 396 -15.59 -11.57 -13.87
CA ALA A 396 -15.72 -10.14 -14.19
C ALA A 396 -14.47 -9.67 -14.94
N SER A 397 -14.66 -9.07 -16.11
CA SER A 397 -13.55 -8.80 -17.03
C SER A 397 -13.72 -7.52 -17.83
N GLY A 398 -12.62 -6.89 -18.17
CA GLY A 398 -12.57 -5.66 -18.93
C GLY A 398 -11.59 -5.71 -20.10
N LEU A 399 -11.90 -4.92 -21.12
CA LEU A 399 -11.02 -4.65 -22.24
C LEU A 399 -11.03 -3.16 -22.52
N ALA A 400 -9.87 -2.51 -22.48
CA ALA A 400 -9.74 -1.13 -22.88
C ALA A 400 -8.78 -0.97 -24.08
N LEU A 401 -9.12 -0.08 -24.99
CA LEU A 401 -8.18 0.49 -25.96
C LEU A 401 -7.93 1.95 -25.60
N VAL A 402 -6.68 2.25 -25.28
CA VAL A 402 -6.23 3.59 -24.88
C VAL A 402 -5.34 4.14 -25.97
N GLY A 403 -5.78 5.17 -26.64
CA GLY A 403 -5.04 5.91 -27.66
C GLY A 403 -4.53 7.23 -27.12
N ARG A 404 -3.24 7.49 -27.22
CA ARG A 404 -2.60 8.77 -26.83
C ARG A 404 -2.49 9.68 -28.04
N LEU A 405 -3.03 10.91 -27.90
CA LEU A 405 -2.95 11.95 -28.92
C LEU A 405 -1.70 12.81 -28.70
N GLY A 406 -1.00 13.14 -29.80
CA GLY A 406 0.10 14.10 -29.78
C GLY A 406 1.37 13.62 -29.08
N SER A 407 2.26 14.59 -28.80
CA SER A 407 3.50 14.34 -28.07
C SER A 407 3.25 14.07 -26.58
N GLU A 408 4.26 13.58 -25.86
CA GLU A 408 4.19 13.28 -24.42
C GLU A 408 3.71 14.45 -23.55
N LYS A 409 3.95 15.68 -23.98
CA LYS A 409 3.56 16.89 -23.22
C LYS A 409 2.09 17.29 -23.34
N GLN A 410 1.33 16.78 -24.31
CA GLN A 410 -0.06 17.20 -24.53
C GLN A 410 -1.12 16.27 -23.94
N GLY A 411 -0.71 15.10 -23.46
CA GLY A 411 -1.43 14.21 -22.53
C GLY A 411 -2.90 13.81 -22.86
N ALA A 412 -3.43 14.17 -24.03
CA ALA A 412 -4.82 13.80 -24.34
C ALA A 412 -4.91 12.32 -24.70
N THR A 413 -5.85 11.62 -24.09
CA THR A 413 -6.15 10.22 -24.37
C THR A 413 -7.58 10.01 -24.82
N VAL A 414 -7.78 9.01 -25.69
CA VAL A 414 -9.09 8.49 -26.05
C VAL A 414 -9.15 7.05 -25.57
N THR A 415 -10.10 6.76 -24.69
CA THR A 415 -10.30 5.43 -24.12
C THR A 415 -11.62 4.83 -24.59
N ARG A 416 -11.59 3.57 -24.96
CA ARG A 416 -12.79 2.76 -25.29
C ARG A 416 -12.75 1.51 -24.43
N ILE A 417 -13.79 1.32 -23.62
CA ILE A 417 -13.89 0.23 -22.66
C ILE A 417 -15.10 -0.64 -23.02
N ASP A 418 -14.92 -1.95 -22.96
CA ASP A 418 -15.97 -2.95 -22.87
C ASP A 418 -15.79 -3.75 -21.59
N PHE A 419 -16.87 -4.15 -20.97
CA PHE A 419 -16.89 -4.85 -19.69
C PHE A 419 -17.92 -5.98 -19.71
N ARG A 420 -17.59 -7.10 -19.05
CA ARG A 420 -18.50 -8.23 -18.83
C ARG A 420 -18.41 -8.71 -17.39
N GLN A 421 -19.59 -8.83 -16.75
CA GLN A 421 -19.67 -9.29 -15.36
C GLN A 421 -19.35 -10.80 -15.23
N ASN A 422 -19.71 -11.59 -16.22
CA ASN A 422 -19.66 -13.05 -16.18
C ASN A 422 -18.77 -13.67 -17.28
N GLY A 423 -17.75 -12.95 -17.71
CA GLY A 423 -16.86 -13.41 -18.78
C GLY A 423 -17.47 -13.32 -20.19
N GLY A 424 -16.90 -14.09 -21.11
CA GLY A 424 -17.30 -14.10 -22.50
C GLY A 424 -16.58 -13.10 -23.38
N ARG A 425 -17.18 -12.70 -24.48
CA ARG A 425 -16.55 -11.87 -25.50
C ARG A 425 -16.60 -10.38 -25.16
N LEU A 426 -15.41 -9.76 -25.17
CA LEU A 426 -15.19 -8.33 -25.07
C LEU A 426 -14.73 -7.77 -26.43
N VAL A 427 -15.15 -6.56 -26.78
CA VAL A 427 -14.78 -5.90 -28.04
C VAL A 427 -14.55 -4.42 -27.83
N ALA A 428 -13.35 -3.95 -28.08
CA ALA A 428 -13.05 -2.51 -28.09
C ALA A 428 -12.64 -2.06 -29.51
N ARG A 429 -13.15 -0.90 -29.93
CA ARG A 429 -12.88 -0.32 -31.24
C ARG A 429 -12.39 1.12 -31.09
N LEU A 430 -11.22 1.41 -31.66
CA LEU A 430 -10.64 2.74 -31.71
C LEU A 430 -10.58 3.21 -33.18
N PRO A 431 -11.35 4.22 -33.55
CA PRO A 431 -11.33 4.77 -34.91
C PRO A 431 -10.05 5.58 -35.16
N ASP A 432 -9.72 5.76 -36.44
CA ASP A 432 -8.62 6.60 -36.92
C ASP A 432 -7.29 6.36 -36.18
N PRO A 433 -6.72 5.15 -36.24
CA PRO A 433 -5.54 4.82 -35.46
C PRO A 433 -4.31 5.69 -35.80
N ALA A 434 -4.29 6.30 -36.97
CA ALA A 434 -3.21 7.21 -37.37
C ALA A 434 -3.11 8.48 -36.51
N ARG A 435 -4.19 8.87 -35.83
CA ARG A 435 -4.23 10.03 -34.93
C ARG A 435 -3.40 9.84 -33.66
N PHE A 436 -3.10 8.61 -33.29
CA PHE A 436 -2.52 8.29 -32.01
C PHE A 436 -1.02 8.03 -32.16
N SER A 437 -0.23 8.72 -31.35
CA SER A 437 1.22 8.47 -31.22
C SER A 437 1.47 7.09 -30.59
N ARG A 438 0.54 6.63 -29.74
CA ARG A 438 0.61 5.35 -29.02
C ARG A 438 -0.80 4.78 -28.82
N ILE A 439 -0.93 3.47 -29.01
CA ILE A 439 -2.16 2.74 -28.70
C ILE A 439 -1.80 1.55 -27.81
N THR A 440 -2.53 1.40 -26.70
CA THR A 440 -2.37 0.31 -25.74
C THR A 440 -3.68 -0.46 -25.61
N ALA A 441 -3.63 -1.78 -25.76
CA ALA A 441 -4.72 -2.67 -25.37
C ALA A 441 -4.49 -3.11 -23.92
N VAL A 442 -5.48 -2.93 -23.07
CA VAL A 442 -5.47 -3.32 -21.66
C VAL A 442 -6.53 -4.36 -21.45
N VAL A 443 -6.13 -5.58 -21.08
CA VAL A 443 -7.04 -6.68 -20.77
C VAL A 443 -7.01 -6.93 -19.28
N VAL A 444 -8.17 -6.98 -18.66
CA VAL A 444 -8.32 -6.92 -17.20
C VAL A 444 -9.10 -8.13 -16.70
N ASN A 445 -8.51 -8.86 -15.77
CA ASN A 445 -9.27 -9.72 -14.88
C ASN A 445 -9.73 -8.85 -13.70
N ALA A 446 -10.96 -8.39 -13.77
CA ALA A 446 -11.58 -7.49 -12.80
C ALA A 446 -12.37 -8.23 -11.71
N ASP A 447 -12.14 -9.53 -11.58
CA ASP A 447 -12.82 -10.34 -10.57
C ASP A 447 -12.45 -9.87 -9.16
N ALA A 448 -13.44 -9.37 -8.45
CA ALA A 448 -13.31 -8.76 -7.13
C ALA A 448 -13.46 -9.76 -5.98
N ARG A 449 -13.13 -11.04 -6.21
CA ARG A 449 -13.14 -12.03 -5.13
C ARG A 449 -12.13 -11.66 -4.05
N ALA A 450 -12.59 -11.62 -2.81
CA ALA A 450 -11.73 -11.34 -1.67
C ALA A 450 -11.04 -12.64 -1.21
N SER A 451 -9.78 -12.51 -0.81
CA SER A 451 -9.08 -13.54 -0.06
C SER A 451 -9.29 -13.39 1.43
N GLY A 452 -8.88 -12.29 2.03
CA GLY A 452 -9.09 -11.96 3.43
C GLY A 452 -8.33 -12.84 4.43
N PHE A 453 -8.45 -12.49 5.70
CA PHE A 453 -7.83 -13.19 6.81
C PHE A 453 -8.54 -14.51 7.12
N SER A 454 -7.78 -15.59 7.26
CA SER A 454 -8.28 -16.88 7.68
C SER A 454 -8.01 -17.11 9.17
N ALA A 455 -9.04 -16.97 10.02
CA ALA A 455 -8.93 -17.25 11.45
C ALA A 455 -8.49 -18.70 11.75
N ARG A 456 -8.73 -19.66 10.84
CA ARG A 456 -8.30 -21.05 11.02
C ARG A 456 -6.82 -21.25 10.80
N ARG A 457 -6.20 -20.46 9.90
CA ARG A 457 -4.78 -20.55 9.53
C ARG A 457 -3.95 -19.39 10.07
N LEU A 458 -4.60 -18.36 10.59
CA LEU A 458 -3.98 -17.11 11.06
C LEU A 458 -3.09 -16.48 9.96
N ASP A 459 -3.58 -16.47 8.74
CA ASP A 459 -2.86 -15.94 7.58
C ASP A 459 -3.76 -15.12 6.66
N TRP A 460 -3.13 -14.29 5.83
CA TRP A 460 -3.73 -13.65 4.67
C TRP A 460 -3.24 -14.33 3.41
N SER A 461 -4.14 -14.55 2.48
CA SER A 461 -3.81 -15.14 1.19
C SER A 461 -4.41 -14.32 0.06
N TYR A 462 -3.87 -14.47 -1.12
CA TYR A 462 -4.43 -13.90 -2.33
C TYR A 462 -4.53 -14.97 -3.41
N LEU A 463 -5.46 -14.77 -4.35
CA LEU A 463 -5.76 -15.76 -5.36
C LEU A 463 -4.77 -15.67 -6.53
N THR A 464 -4.13 -16.80 -6.84
CA THR A 464 -3.28 -16.99 -8.02
C THR A 464 -3.98 -17.93 -8.99
N ASP A 465 -5.12 -17.52 -9.49
CA ASP A 465 -6.02 -18.33 -10.30
C ASP A 465 -5.58 -18.46 -11.76
N GLN A 466 -4.73 -17.58 -12.27
CA GLN A 466 -4.11 -17.64 -13.61
C GLN A 466 -5.09 -18.01 -14.74
N LEU A 467 -6.21 -17.31 -14.79
CA LEU A 467 -7.26 -17.56 -15.75
C LEU A 467 -6.83 -17.17 -17.17
N PRO A 468 -7.09 -18.02 -18.20
CA PRO A 468 -6.69 -17.75 -19.56
C PRO A 468 -7.61 -16.74 -20.26
N PHE A 469 -7.03 -15.66 -20.76
CA PHE A 469 -7.68 -14.67 -21.61
C PHE A 469 -7.14 -14.80 -23.03
N GLU A 470 -8.02 -15.05 -24.00
CA GLU A 470 -7.66 -15.09 -25.41
C GLU A 470 -7.86 -13.72 -26.05
N ILE A 471 -6.82 -13.18 -26.67
CA ILE A 471 -6.79 -11.80 -27.17
C ILE A 471 -6.45 -11.84 -28.67
N SER A 472 -7.18 -11.09 -29.49
CA SER A 472 -6.86 -10.91 -30.90
C SER A 472 -7.11 -9.48 -31.37
N GLY A 473 -6.33 -9.06 -32.39
CA GLY A 473 -6.44 -7.72 -32.94
C GLY A 473 -6.50 -7.71 -34.46
N ARG A 474 -7.16 -6.70 -35.03
CA ARG A 474 -7.15 -6.44 -36.46
C ARG A 474 -7.34 -4.97 -36.78
N VAL A 475 -6.83 -4.55 -37.93
CA VAL A 475 -7.13 -3.25 -38.53
C VAL A 475 -8.30 -3.42 -39.50
N ILE A 476 -9.26 -2.50 -39.41
CA ILE A 476 -10.34 -2.35 -40.39
C ILE A 476 -9.87 -1.36 -41.46
N ARG A 477 -9.81 -1.81 -42.69
CA ARG A 477 -9.42 -1.01 -43.86
C ARG A 477 -10.55 -0.14 -44.39
#